data_0b1195d9937e5e3ca5de67a31ee6a48a
#
_entry.id   0b1195d9937e5e3ca5de67a31ee6a48a
#
_cell.length_a   1.000
_cell.length_b   1.000
_cell.length_c   1.000
_cell.angle_alpha   90.00
_cell.angle_beta   90.00
_cell.angle_gamma   90.00
#
_symmetry.space_group_name_H-M   'P 1'
#
loop_
_entity.id
_entity.type
_entity.pdbx_description
1 polymer ?
#
loop_
_entity_poly.entity_id
_entity_poly.type
_entity_poly.pdbx_seq_one_letter_code
_entity_poly.pdbx_strand_id
1 'polypeptide(L)'
;KMKALASDIDGTLVFNQQIKKQDREAIEKYQKEHLFGVCSGRPRCALFDLEKLKLDFYILSSGAMILDKGFNIIQDFSMKKEIVQQIFNEYHQHAQIILQTGNADVFYATLKEDYNPKLKVISSFKEVEHEIIYGISLIFKDDKTTKKVCFEINQKYHEIEGFQNRNSIDIVRKGCSKGTGIKIIKDYYHLEKVAGIGDSYNDLPMLKVVDTAFTFKTSPQEIQKQVHYCVNDIAEAIALLEVEK
;
A
#
# COMPACT_ATOMS: atom_id res chain seq x y z
N LYS A 1 -0.75 -27.05 -4.37
CA LYS A 1 -1.12 -26.19 -3.22
C LYS A 1 -1.17 -24.75 -3.66
N MET A 2 -2.13 -23.99 -3.12
CA MET A 2 -2.37 -22.61 -3.53
C MET A 2 -1.27 -21.68 -3.04
N LYS A 3 -0.73 -20.86 -3.95
CA LYS A 3 0.24 -19.81 -3.68
C LYS A 3 -0.40 -18.45 -3.98
N ALA A 4 0.24 -17.36 -3.55
CA ALA A 4 -0.17 -16.01 -3.95
C ALA A 4 1.03 -15.16 -4.34
N LEU A 5 0.79 -14.17 -5.20
CA LEU A 5 1.70 -13.05 -5.46
C LEU A 5 1.00 -11.75 -5.06
N ALA A 6 1.59 -11.01 -4.14
CA ALA A 6 1.18 -9.68 -3.74
C ALA A 6 2.05 -8.63 -4.42
N SER A 7 1.43 -7.66 -5.09
CA SER A 7 2.14 -6.58 -5.79
C SER A 7 1.86 -5.23 -5.15
N ASP A 8 2.88 -4.42 -4.95
CA ASP A 8 2.66 -2.99 -4.83
C ASP A 8 2.04 -2.43 -6.12
N ILE A 9 1.44 -1.22 -6.04
CA ILE A 9 0.74 -0.61 -7.17
C ILE A 9 1.64 0.40 -7.89
N ASP A 10 2.03 1.46 -7.20
CA ASP A 10 2.66 2.65 -7.79
C ASP A 10 4.15 2.44 -8.07
N GLY A 11 4.51 2.40 -9.34
CA GLY A 11 5.89 2.10 -9.74
C GLY A 11 6.21 0.60 -9.78
N THR A 12 5.22 -0.25 -9.52
CA THR A 12 5.34 -1.72 -9.56
C THR A 12 4.36 -2.34 -10.56
N LEU A 13 3.06 -2.33 -10.26
CA LEU A 13 2.00 -2.83 -11.15
C LEU A 13 1.56 -1.77 -12.15
N VAL A 14 1.48 -0.52 -11.71
CA VAL A 14 0.98 0.61 -12.49
C VAL A 14 2.10 1.62 -12.76
N PHE A 15 2.26 1.95 -14.03
CA PHE A 15 3.16 3.00 -14.53
C PHE A 15 2.35 3.97 -15.40
N ASN A 16 2.35 5.26 -15.07
CA ASN A 16 1.58 6.28 -15.80
C ASN A 16 0.10 5.89 -15.98
N GLN A 17 -0.53 5.42 -14.90
CA GLN A 17 -1.94 4.96 -14.86
C GLN A 17 -2.23 3.76 -15.77
N GLN A 18 -1.23 3.00 -16.18
CA GLN A 18 -1.36 1.84 -17.05
C GLN A 18 -0.64 0.62 -16.50
N ILE A 19 -1.22 -0.55 -16.72
CA ILE A 19 -0.61 -1.85 -16.49
C ILE A 19 -0.03 -2.34 -17.82
N LYS A 20 1.23 -2.79 -17.82
CA LYS A 20 1.85 -3.36 -19.01
C LYS A 20 1.05 -4.57 -19.50
N LYS A 21 0.87 -4.68 -20.81
CA LYS A 21 0.10 -5.78 -21.42
C LYS A 21 0.64 -7.15 -21.01
N GLN A 22 1.95 -7.33 -21.07
CA GLN A 22 2.62 -8.58 -20.71
C GLN A 22 2.42 -8.98 -19.25
N ASP A 23 2.43 -8.00 -18.33
CA ASP A 23 2.17 -8.24 -16.91
C ASP A 23 0.73 -8.69 -16.69
N ARG A 24 -0.23 -8.05 -17.35
CA ARG A 24 -1.65 -8.44 -17.27
C ARG A 24 -1.86 -9.86 -17.76
N GLU A 25 -1.32 -10.21 -18.92
CA GLU A 25 -1.45 -11.56 -19.50
C GLU A 25 -0.81 -12.63 -18.59
N ALA A 26 0.34 -12.33 -18.00
CA ALA A 26 1.00 -13.22 -17.04
C ALA A 26 0.19 -13.40 -15.75
N ILE A 27 -0.37 -12.30 -15.20
CA ILE A 27 -1.25 -12.32 -14.02
C ILE A 27 -2.50 -13.15 -14.29
N GLU A 28 -3.19 -12.93 -15.41
CA GLU A 28 -4.41 -13.68 -15.77
C GLU A 28 -4.13 -15.18 -15.93
N LYS A 29 -2.94 -15.56 -16.44
CA LYS A 29 -2.50 -16.96 -16.52
C LYS A 29 -2.23 -17.53 -15.13
N TYR A 30 -1.50 -16.81 -14.29
CA TYR A 30 -1.14 -17.21 -12.92
C TYR A 30 -2.39 -17.45 -12.04
N GLN A 31 -3.40 -16.61 -12.20
CA GLN A 31 -4.66 -16.69 -11.47
C GLN A 31 -5.52 -17.93 -11.79
N LYS A 32 -5.16 -18.74 -12.79
CA LYS A 32 -5.86 -20.01 -13.03
C LYS A 32 -5.64 -21.04 -11.93
N GLU A 33 -4.50 -20.96 -11.24
CA GLU A 33 -4.09 -21.93 -10.21
C GLU A 33 -3.72 -21.26 -8.87
N HIS A 34 -3.45 -19.95 -8.88
CA HIS A 34 -2.92 -19.19 -7.76
C HIS A 34 -3.68 -17.87 -7.56
N LEU A 35 -3.40 -17.16 -6.46
CA LEU A 35 -4.00 -15.85 -6.19
C LEU A 35 -3.04 -14.72 -6.58
N PHE A 36 -3.61 -13.63 -7.10
CA PHE A 36 -2.90 -12.37 -7.32
C PHE A 36 -3.66 -11.23 -6.67
N GLY A 37 -2.98 -10.42 -5.86
CA GLY A 37 -3.57 -9.27 -5.20
C GLY A 37 -2.60 -8.12 -5.05
N VAL A 38 -3.11 -7.01 -4.53
CA VAL A 38 -2.32 -5.78 -4.33
C VAL A 38 -2.05 -5.50 -2.86
N CYS A 39 -0.91 -4.83 -2.61
CA CYS A 39 -0.45 -4.44 -1.28
C CYS A 39 0.08 -3.01 -1.34
N SER A 40 -0.75 -2.01 -1.01
CA SER A 40 -0.51 -0.60 -1.32
C SER A 40 -0.80 0.34 -0.16
N GLY A 41 -0.18 1.53 -0.20
CA GLY A 41 -0.55 2.67 0.64
C GLY A 41 -1.86 3.35 0.22
N ARG A 42 -2.40 3.04 -0.96
CA ARG A 42 -3.63 3.64 -1.47
C ARG A 42 -4.87 3.25 -0.63
N PRO A 43 -5.85 4.17 -0.46
CA PRO A 43 -7.16 3.84 0.09
C PRO A 43 -8.03 3.10 -0.94
N ARG A 44 -9.12 2.49 -0.47
CA ARG A 44 -10.07 1.74 -1.30
C ARG A 44 -10.63 2.53 -2.48
N CYS A 45 -10.89 3.82 -2.31
CA CYS A 45 -11.43 4.67 -3.37
C CYS A 45 -10.41 5.05 -4.46
N ALA A 46 -9.12 4.76 -4.28
CA ALA A 46 -8.06 5.14 -5.22
C ALA A 46 -7.57 3.97 -6.09
N LEU A 47 -8.48 3.06 -6.47
CA LEU A 47 -8.16 1.86 -7.28
C LEU A 47 -8.68 1.94 -8.72
N PHE A 48 -9.00 3.13 -9.20
CA PHE A 48 -9.66 3.37 -10.51
C PHE A 48 -8.85 2.88 -11.72
N ASP A 49 -7.53 2.87 -11.62
CA ASP A 49 -6.63 2.38 -12.68
C ASP A 49 -6.46 0.83 -12.71
N LEU A 50 -7.05 0.14 -11.72
CA LEU A 50 -7.04 -1.31 -11.61
C LEU A 50 -8.35 -1.98 -12.05
N GLU A 51 -9.36 -1.25 -12.46
CA GLU A 51 -10.71 -1.75 -12.79
C GLU A 51 -10.72 -2.85 -13.88
N LYS A 52 -9.70 -2.87 -14.74
CA LYS A 52 -9.56 -3.87 -15.81
C LYS A 52 -8.84 -5.15 -15.38
N LEU A 53 -8.34 -5.20 -14.14
CA LEU A 53 -7.65 -6.37 -13.58
C LEU A 53 -8.49 -6.96 -12.45
N LYS A 54 -8.82 -8.23 -12.56
CA LYS A 54 -9.47 -8.96 -11.46
C LYS A 54 -8.41 -9.28 -10.42
N LEU A 55 -8.64 -8.85 -9.18
CA LEU A 55 -7.75 -9.11 -8.06
C LEU A 55 -8.44 -10.04 -7.05
N ASP A 56 -7.68 -10.94 -6.45
CA ASP A 56 -8.19 -11.92 -5.50
C ASP A 56 -8.23 -11.39 -4.06
N PHE A 57 -7.38 -10.41 -3.76
CA PHE A 57 -7.34 -9.72 -2.46
C PHE A 57 -6.73 -8.34 -2.57
N TYR A 58 -6.99 -7.52 -1.55
CA TYR A 58 -6.48 -6.16 -1.44
C TYR A 58 -5.93 -5.92 -0.03
N ILE A 59 -4.69 -5.47 0.07
CA ILE A 59 -4.08 -4.94 1.28
C ILE A 59 -3.88 -3.45 1.03
N LEU A 60 -4.71 -2.62 1.66
CA LEU A 60 -4.81 -1.19 1.39
C LEU A 60 -4.44 -0.37 2.62
N SER A 61 -4.24 0.95 2.42
CA SER A 61 -3.83 1.89 3.48
C SER A 61 -2.67 1.30 4.29
N SER A 62 -1.63 0.83 3.59
CA SER A 62 -0.42 0.24 4.19
C SER A 62 -0.70 -0.88 5.20
N GLY A 63 -1.72 -1.70 4.95
CA GLY A 63 -2.10 -2.84 5.78
C GLY A 63 -3.17 -2.55 6.84
N ALA A 64 -3.73 -1.33 6.85
CA ALA A 64 -4.81 -0.99 7.77
C ALA A 64 -6.19 -1.49 7.30
N MET A 65 -6.34 -1.85 6.01
CA MET A 65 -7.58 -2.42 5.47
C MET A 65 -7.27 -3.60 4.54
N ILE A 66 -7.83 -4.75 4.84
CA ILE A 66 -7.60 -6.00 4.11
C ILE A 66 -8.94 -6.54 3.64
N LEU A 67 -9.06 -6.72 2.32
CA LEU A 67 -10.32 -7.09 1.67
C LEU A 67 -10.13 -8.33 0.78
N ASP A 68 -11.21 -9.10 0.64
CA ASP A 68 -11.28 -10.18 -0.35
C ASP A 68 -11.60 -9.65 -1.76
N LYS A 69 -11.68 -10.54 -2.74
CA LYS A 69 -12.01 -10.22 -4.14
C LYS A 69 -13.38 -9.54 -4.33
N GLY A 70 -14.31 -9.70 -3.39
CA GLY A 70 -15.64 -9.09 -3.39
C GLY A 70 -15.68 -7.76 -2.63
N PHE A 71 -14.52 -7.25 -2.20
CA PHE A 71 -14.40 -6.08 -1.32
C PHE A 71 -15.04 -6.27 0.06
N ASN A 72 -15.25 -7.50 0.51
CA ASN A 72 -15.63 -7.78 1.89
C ASN A 72 -14.40 -7.59 2.80
N ILE A 73 -14.63 -7.01 3.97
CA ILE A 73 -13.57 -6.79 4.95
C ILE A 73 -13.16 -8.14 5.56
N ILE A 74 -11.90 -8.54 5.36
CA ILE A 74 -11.27 -9.65 6.06
C ILE A 74 -10.83 -9.17 7.43
N GLN A 75 -10.15 -8.02 7.47
CA GLN A 75 -9.65 -7.37 8.69
C GLN A 75 -9.47 -5.88 8.43
N ASP A 76 -9.72 -5.06 9.46
CA ASP A 76 -9.42 -3.63 9.40
C ASP A 76 -8.91 -3.10 10.73
N PHE A 77 -8.18 -1.98 10.68
CA PHE A 77 -7.51 -1.36 11.81
C PHE A 77 -7.59 0.16 11.70
N SER A 78 -8.69 0.73 12.19
CA SER A 78 -8.84 2.18 12.22
C SER A 78 -7.93 2.85 13.25
N MET A 79 -7.63 4.13 13.00
CA MET A 79 -6.90 4.98 13.92
C MET A 79 -7.86 5.62 14.92
N LYS A 80 -7.36 5.94 16.13
CA LYS A 80 -8.12 6.72 17.11
C LYS A 80 -8.29 8.15 16.60
N LYS A 81 -9.52 8.68 16.71
CA LYS A 81 -9.88 10.03 16.25
C LYS A 81 -8.99 11.12 16.84
N GLU A 82 -8.67 11.01 18.13
CA GLU A 82 -7.85 11.98 18.85
C GLU A 82 -6.43 12.07 18.27
N ILE A 83 -5.85 10.93 17.88
CA ILE A 83 -4.52 10.87 17.26
C ILE A 83 -4.55 11.46 15.85
N VAL A 84 -5.60 11.13 15.07
CA VAL A 84 -5.78 11.71 13.73
C VAL A 84 -5.88 13.23 13.81
N GLN A 85 -6.68 13.74 14.74
CA GLN A 85 -6.85 15.18 14.99
C GLN A 85 -5.52 15.85 15.41
N GLN A 86 -4.77 15.23 16.31
CA GLN A 86 -3.47 15.75 16.74
C GLN A 86 -2.48 15.86 15.56
N ILE A 87 -2.35 14.81 14.75
CA ILE A 87 -1.48 14.81 13.57
C ILE A 87 -1.96 15.86 12.56
N PHE A 88 -3.27 15.94 12.29
CA PHE A 88 -3.81 16.94 11.38
C PHE A 88 -3.45 18.35 11.84
N ASN A 89 -3.72 18.69 13.11
CA ASN A 89 -3.45 20.03 13.65
C ASN A 89 -1.96 20.37 13.66
N GLU A 90 -1.08 19.40 13.87
CA GLU A 90 0.36 19.61 13.90
C GLU A 90 0.94 19.85 12.49
N TYR A 91 0.42 19.16 11.47
CA TYR A 91 1.08 19.17 10.16
C TYR A 91 0.34 19.91 9.06
N HIS A 92 -0.93 20.34 9.22
CA HIS A 92 -1.74 20.94 8.14
C HIS A 92 -1.15 22.23 7.53
N GLN A 93 -0.26 22.93 8.25
CA GLN A 93 0.45 24.12 7.72
C GLN A 93 1.80 23.78 7.09
N HIS A 94 2.31 22.57 7.28
CA HIS A 94 3.67 22.18 6.89
C HIS A 94 3.72 21.10 5.82
N ALA A 95 2.62 20.37 5.66
CA ALA A 95 2.48 19.27 4.68
C ALA A 95 1.11 19.29 4.04
N GLN A 96 1.01 18.75 2.83
CA GLN A 96 -0.29 18.29 2.32
C GLN A 96 -0.68 17.05 3.11
N ILE A 97 -1.92 17.01 3.58
CA ILE A 97 -2.46 15.87 4.34
C ILE A 97 -3.52 15.18 3.49
N ILE A 98 -3.42 13.86 3.41
CA ILE A 98 -4.45 12.99 2.87
C ILE A 98 -4.99 12.14 4.02
N LEU A 99 -6.31 12.12 4.21
CA LEU A 99 -7.00 11.27 5.17
C LEU A 99 -7.74 10.15 4.43
N GLN A 100 -7.37 8.91 4.72
CA GLN A 100 -7.87 7.73 4.03
C GLN A 100 -9.00 7.10 4.84
N THR A 101 -10.20 7.12 4.25
CA THR A 101 -11.37 6.44 4.81
C THR A 101 -11.48 5.00 4.27
N GLY A 102 -12.34 4.18 4.88
CA GLY A 102 -12.75 2.89 4.31
C GLY A 102 -13.80 2.99 3.21
N ASN A 103 -14.28 4.20 2.91
CA ASN A 103 -15.31 4.45 1.92
C ASN A 103 -14.75 4.23 0.49
N ALA A 104 -15.56 3.61 -0.39
CA ALA A 104 -15.19 3.41 -1.79
C ALA A 104 -15.30 4.69 -2.65
N ASP A 105 -15.98 5.73 -2.14
CA ASP A 105 -16.38 6.90 -2.92
C ASP A 105 -15.71 8.20 -2.51
N VAL A 106 -15.01 8.23 -1.38
CA VAL A 106 -14.39 9.47 -0.88
C VAL A 106 -13.13 9.23 -0.06
N PHE A 107 -12.16 10.12 -0.23
CA PHE A 107 -11.09 10.42 0.73
C PHE A 107 -10.87 11.93 0.78
N TYR A 108 -10.12 12.41 1.75
CA TYR A 108 -10.01 13.83 2.03
C TYR A 108 -8.56 14.29 1.93
N ALA A 109 -8.36 15.53 1.45
CA ALA A 109 -7.04 16.14 1.41
C ALA A 109 -7.10 17.64 1.71
N THR A 110 -5.98 18.20 2.16
CA THR A 110 -5.84 19.66 2.39
C THR A 110 -5.55 20.44 1.12
N LEU A 111 -5.11 19.77 0.04
CA LEU A 111 -4.89 20.38 -1.28
C LEU A 111 -5.64 19.58 -2.35
N LYS A 112 -6.05 20.27 -3.40
CA LYS A 112 -6.71 19.66 -4.56
C LYS A 112 -5.69 18.89 -5.40
N GLU A 113 -6.11 17.70 -5.83
CA GLU A 113 -5.42 16.89 -6.83
C GLU A 113 -6.37 16.66 -8.00
N ASP A 114 -5.98 17.13 -9.21
CA ASP A 114 -6.89 17.16 -10.36
C ASP A 114 -7.17 15.77 -10.96
N TYR A 115 -6.38 14.76 -10.61
CA TYR A 115 -6.49 13.42 -11.21
C TYR A 115 -7.44 12.45 -10.48
N ASN A 116 -7.90 12.80 -9.28
CA ASN A 116 -8.79 11.91 -8.53
C ASN A 116 -10.15 12.56 -8.21
N PRO A 117 -11.22 12.15 -8.91
CA PRO A 117 -12.55 12.74 -8.73
C PRO A 117 -13.19 12.43 -7.38
N LYS A 118 -12.67 11.45 -6.64
CA LYS A 118 -13.18 11.04 -5.32
C LYS A 118 -12.54 11.80 -4.16
N LEU A 119 -11.58 12.68 -4.45
CA LEU A 119 -10.93 13.52 -3.46
C LEU A 119 -11.82 14.71 -3.10
N LYS A 120 -12.07 14.91 -1.81
CA LYS A 120 -12.68 16.13 -1.26
C LYS A 120 -11.65 16.96 -0.53
N VAL A 121 -11.58 18.24 -0.86
CA VAL A 121 -10.69 19.18 -0.18
C VAL A 121 -11.33 19.64 1.12
N ILE A 122 -10.54 19.65 2.20
CA ILE A 122 -10.92 20.11 3.53
C ILE A 122 -9.92 21.14 4.04
N SER A 123 -10.40 22.07 4.85
CA SER A 123 -9.58 23.11 5.49
C SER A 123 -9.40 22.88 7.00
N SER A 124 -10.25 22.05 7.61
CA SER A 124 -10.17 21.73 9.03
C SER A 124 -10.57 20.28 9.31
N PHE A 125 -10.06 19.73 10.39
CA PHE A 125 -10.42 18.39 10.85
C PHE A 125 -11.91 18.24 11.20
N LYS A 126 -12.56 19.33 11.59
CA LYS A 126 -13.98 19.34 11.95
C LYS A 126 -14.89 18.85 10.81
N GLU A 127 -14.48 19.07 9.55
CA GLU A 127 -15.25 18.65 8.39
C GLU A 127 -15.31 17.12 8.22
N VAL A 128 -14.36 16.40 8.83
CA VAL A 128 -14.19 14.93 8.71
C VAL A 128 -14.20 14.22 10.06
N GLU A 129 -14.56 14.92 11.15
CA GLU A 129 -14.54 14.35 12.49
C GLU A 129 -15.51 13.18 12.71
N HIS A 130 -16.45 12.98 11.79
CA HIS A 130 -17.41 11.87 11.76
C HIS A 130 -16.89 10.65 10.99
N GLU A 131 -15.79 10.78 10.27
CA GLU A 131 -15.23 9.71 9.44
C GLU A 131 -14.35 8.75 10.25
N ILE A 132 -14.34 7.48 9.83
CA ILE A 132 -13.38 6.48 10.32
C ILE A 132 -12.14 6.55 9.44
N ILE A 133 -10.99 6.86 10.02
CA ILE A 133 -9.73 7.02 9.31
C ILE A 133 -8.85 5.78 9.51
N TYR A 134 -8.35 5.23 8.42
CA TYR A 134 -7.47 4.05 8.39
C TYR A 134 -6.02 4.41 8.13
N GLY A 135 -5.77 5.51 7.43
CA GLY A 135 -4.44 5.99 7.14
C GLY A 135 -4.38 7.49 6.94
N ILE A 136 -3.21 8.04 7.16
CA ILE A 136 -2.87 9.44 6.88
C ILE A 136 -1.64 9.43 5.99
N SER A 137 -1.66 10.17 4.87
CA SER A 137 -0.43 10.47 4.15
C SER A 137 -0.06 11.93 4.36
N LEU A 138 1.18 12.17 4.78
CA LEU A 138 1.79 13.50 4.88
C LEU A 138 2.76 13.67 3.74
N ILE A 139 2.54 14.66 2.88
CA ILE A 139 3.39 14.90 1.69
C ILE A 139 4.18 16.19 1.93
N PHE A 140 5.50 16.07 1.82
CA PHE A 140 6.46 17.16 1.99
C PHE A 140 7.10 17.56 0.66
N LYS A 141 7.94 18.59 0.69
CA LYS A 141 8.62 19.09 -0.52
C LYS A 141 9.80 18.21 -0.95
N ASP A 142 10.42 17.49 0.00
CA ASP A 142 11.64 16.73 -0.25
C ASP A 142 11.79 15.52 0.69
N ASP A 143 12.56 14.53 0.24
CA ASP A 143 12.78 13.27 0.95
C ASP A 143 13.54 13.44 2.27
N LYS A 144 14.42 14.45 2.37
CA LYS A 144 15.22 14.68 3.59
C LYS A 144 14.34 15.16 4.74
N THR A 145 13.46 16.13 4.47
CA THR A 145 12.45 16.60 5.42
C THR A 145 11.53 15.45 5.81
N THR A 146 11.06 14.68 4.84
CA THR A 146 10.18 13.52 5.05
C THR A 146 10.83 12.49 5.98
N LYS A 147 12.09 12.15 5.75
CA LYS A 147 12.84 11.19 6.58
C LYS A 147 12.94 11.65 8.03
N LYS A 148 13.27 12.93 8.24
CA LYS A 148 13.37 13.52 9.57
C LYS A 148 12.03 13.47 10.30
N VAL A 149 10.95 13.95 9.66
CA VAL A 149 9.61 14.00 10.25
C VAL A 149 9.07 12.59 10.51
N CYS A 150 9.32 11.63 9.61
CA CYS A 150 8.93 10.24 9.82
C CYS A 150 9.58 9.65 11.08
N PHE A 151 10.86 9.91 11.30
CA PHE A 151 11.55 9.51 12.51
C PHE A 151 10.94 10.18 13.77
N GLU A 152 10.68 11.48 13.73
CA GLU A 152 10.09 12.24 14.85
C GLU A 152 8.69 11.75 15.21
N ILE A 153 7.83 11.47 14.20
CA ILE A 153 6.49 10.91 14.39
C ILE A 153 6.58 9.56 15.12
N ASN A 154 7.45 8.66 14.64
CA ASN A 154 7.60 7.32 15.23
C ASN A 154 8.18 7.35 16.66
N GLN A 155 8.93 8.40 17.02
CA GLN A 155 9.39 8.59 18.41
C GLN A 155 8.30 9.20 19.30
N LYS A 156 7.51 10.11 18.78
CA LYS A 156 6.51 10.89 19.54
C LYS A 156 5.21 10.11 19.80
N TYR A 157 4.73 9.37 18.80
CA TYR A 157 3.42 8.71 18.83
C TYR A 157 3.57 7.19 18.94
N HIS A 158 3.14 6.62 20.07
CA HIS A 158 3.26 5.19 20.32
C HIS A 158 2.10 4.34 19.77
N GLU A 159 0.99 4.98 19.37
CA GLU A 159 -0.22 4.29 18.90
C GLU A 159 -0.30 4.17 17.38
N ILE A 160 0.66 4.78 16.66
CA ILE A 160 0.75 4.78 15.21
C ILE A 160 2.15 4.40 14.73
N GLU A 161 2.26 4.12 13.46
CA GLU A 161 3.52 3.85 12.78
C GLU A 161 3.54 4.55 11.42
N GLY A 162 4.60 5.30 11.16
CA GLY A 162 4.84 6.00 9.91
C GLY A 162 5.89 5.29 9.06
N PHE A 163 5.60 5.14 7.78
CA PHE A 163 6.49 4.56 6.76
C PHE A 163 6.81 5.62 5.72
N GLN A 164 8.10 5.89 5.50
CA GLN A 164 8.50 6.81 4.44
C GLN A 164 8.27 6.18 3.06
N ASN A 165 7.63 6.92 2.17
CA ASN A 165 7.48 6.65 0.76
C ASN A 165 7.91 7.87 -0.04
N ARG A 166 9.19 7.93 -0.47
CA ARG A 166 9.79 9.12 -1.12
C ARG A 166 9.56 10.37 -0.29
N ASN A 167 8.85 11.37 -0.83
CA ASN A 167 8.51 12.63 -0.17
C ASN A 167 7.20 12.56 0.64
N SER A 168 6.65 11.38 0.88
CA SER A 168 5.47 11.17 1.71
C SER A 168 5.74 10.24 2.89
N ILE A 169 4.90 10.35 3.92
CA ILE A 169 4.85 9.42 5.07
C ILE A 169 3.46 8.83 5.11
N ASP A 170 3.37 7.52 4.99
CA ASP A 170 2.13 6.77 5.22
C ASP A 170 2.05 6.39 6.69
N ILE A 171 1.05 6.91 7.39
CA ILE A 171 0.83 6.72 8.82
C ILE A 171 -0.40 5.84 9.02
N VAL A 172 -0.25 4.79 9.81
CA VAL A 172 -1.31 3.84 10.14
C VAL A 172 -1.30 3.52 11.64
N ARG A 173 -2.31 2.80 12.10
CA ARG A 173 -2.33 2.28 13.48
C ARG A 173 -1.09 1.40 13.73
N LYS A 174 -0.53 1.49 14.94
CA LYS A 174 0.61 0.68 15.36
C LYS A 174 0.34 -0.82 15.20
N GLY A 175 1.32 -1.52 14.63
CA GLY A 175 1.22 -2.93 14.30
C GLY A 175 0.64 -3.22 12.91
N CYS A 176 0.14 -2.21 12.19
CA CYS A 176 -0.23 -2.35 10.78
C CYS A 176 0.99 -2.09 9.90
N SER A 177 1.10 -2.87 8.85
CA SER A 177 2.08 -2.69 7.77
C SER A 177 1.66 -3.52 6.56
N LYS A 178 2.28 -3.29 5.41
CA LYS A 178 2.14 -4.19 4.25
C LYS A 178 2.48 -5.64 4.64
N GLY A 179 3.46 -5.84 5.52
CA GLY A 179 3.87 -7.17 5.98
C GLY A 179 2.86 -7.86 6.89
N THR A 180 2.21 -7.14 7.80
CA THR A 180 1.13 -7.73 8.63
C THR A 180 -0.08 -8.09 7.78
N GLY A 181 -0.39 -7.28 6.76
CA GLY A 181 -1.43 -7.60 5.77
C GLY A 181 -1.16 -8.91 5.02
N ILE A 182 0.09 -9.15 4.61
CA ILE A 182 0.51 -10.41 3.98
C ILE A 182 0.25 -11.61 4.89
N LYS A 183 0.59 -11.51 6.18
CA LYS A 183 0.35 -12.60 7.13
C LYS A 183 -1.14 -12.93 7.27
N ILE A 184 -1.98 -11.89 7.35
CA ILE A 184 -3.44 -12.06 7.43
C ILE A 184 -3.99 -12.73 6.16
N ILE A 185 -3.56 -12.34 4.97
CA ILE A 185 -3.94 -12.97 3.70
C ILE A 185 -3.47 -14.42 3.65
N LYS A 186 -2.23 -14.69 4.06
CA LYS A 186 -1.68 -16.05 4.10
C LYS A 186 -2.53 -16.99 4.98
N ASP A 187 -2.91 -16.51 6.15
CA ASP A 187 -3.73 -17.26 7.10
C ASP A 187 -5.18 -17.42 6.60
N TYR A 188 -5.79 -16.35 6.10
CA TYR A 188 -7.18 -16.35 5.65
C TYR A 188 -7.44 -17.32 4.49
N TYR A 189 -6.54 -17.34 3.51
CA TYR A 189 -6.65 -18.22 2.33
C TYR A 189 -5.92 -19.57 2.51
N HIS A 190 -5.33 -19.83 3.67
CA HIS A 190 -4.53 -21.05 3.96
C HIS A 190 -3.45 -21.29 2.90
N LEU A 191 -2.71 -20.22 2.54
CA LEU A 191 -1.71 -20.27 1.48
C LEU A 191 -0.45 -21.01 1.92
N GLU A 192 0.10 -21.84 1.04
CA GLU A 192 1.37 -22.51 1.28
C GLU A 192 2.54 -21.51 1.27
N LYS A 193 2.55 -20.67 0.22
CA LYS A 193 3.57 -19.65 0.03
C LYS A 193 2.95 -18.34 -0.46
N VAL A 194 3.53 -17.23 -0.05
CA VAL A 194 3.24 -15.91 -0.58
C VAL A 194 4.51 -15.28 -1.12
N ALA A 195 4.47 -14.86 -2.37
CA ALA A 195 5.50 -14.02 -2.96
C ALA A 195 5.08 -12.55 -2.90
N GLY A 196 6.05 -11.64 -2.92
CA GLY A 196 5.80 -10.21 -2.95
C GLY A 196 6.72 -9.48 -3.90
N ILE A 197 6.20 -8.45 -4.58
CA ILE A 197 6.97 -7.56 -5.46
C ILE A 197 6.68 -6.11 -5.12
N GLY A 198 7.74 -5.30 -4.98
CA GLY A 198 7.66 -3.87 -4.68
C GLY A 198 8.94 -3.14 -5.10
N ASP A 199 8.89 -1.81 -5.23
CA ASP A 199 9.98 -1.00 -5.76
C ASP A 199 10.59 -0.01 -4.77
N SER A 200 9.96 0.21 -3.61
CA SER A 200 10.26 1.33 -2.71
C SER A 200 10.43 0.91 -1.25
N TYR A 201 10.88 1.85 -0.41
CA TYR A 201 11.17 1.58 1.00
C TYR A 201 9.94 1.19 1.82
N ASN A 202 8.75 1.70 1.48
CA ASN A 202 7.50 1.31 2.13
C ASN A 202 7.06 -0.12 1.82
N ASP A 203 7.72 -0.81 0.87
CA ASP A 203 7.50 -2.22 0.55
C ASP A 203 8.34 -3.17 1.43
N LEU A 204 9.38 -2.67 2.07
CA LEU A 204 10.27 -3.49 2.90
C LEU A 204 9.54 -4.33 3.96
N PRO A 205 8.48 -3.82 4.64
CA PRO A 205 7.71 -4.66 5.56
C PRO A 205 7.06 -5.88 4.88
N MET A 206 6.61 -5.75 3.62
CA MET A 206 6.10 -6.86 2.81
C MET A 206 7.24 -7.77 2.39
N LEU A 207 8.28 -7.22 1.76
CA LEU A 207 9.39 -7.97 1.18
C LEU A 207 10.16 -8.83 2.20
N LYS A 208 10.17 -8.42 3.48
CA LYS A 208 10.81 -9.15 4.59
C LYS A 208 10.01 -10.34 5.12
N VAL A 209 8.72 -10.42 4.86
CA VAL A 209 7.85 -11.47 5.42
C VAL A 209 7.33 -12.46 4.41
N VAL A 210 7.47 -12.18 3.12
CA VAL A 210 7.08 -13.11 2.05
C VAL A 210 8.08 -14.25 1.89
N ASP A 211 7.61 -15.38 1.40
CA ASP A 211 8.45 -16.56 1.15
C ASP A 211 9.42 -16.33 -0.04
N THR A 212 8.99 -15.56 -1.06
CA THR A 212 9.83 -15.15 -2.19
C THR A 212 9.63 -13.67 -2.47
N ALA A 213 10.68 -12.87 -2.31
CA ALA A 213 10.66 -11.42 -2.49
C ALA A 213 11.28 -11.02 -3.83
N PHE A 214 10.61 -10.14 -4.56
CA PHE A 214 11.04 -9.56 -5.81
C PHE A 214 11.13 -8.04 -5.74
N THR A 215 12.07 -7.46 -6.46
CA THR A 215 12.09 -6.03 -6.80
C THR A 215 12.59 -5.85 -8.23
N PHE A 216 12.58 -4.62 -8.73
CA PHE A 216 13.10 -4.36 -10.07
C PHE A 216 14.60 -4.12 -10.07
N LYS A 217 15.25 -4.42 -11.20
CA LYS A 217 16.67 -4.09 -11.46
C LYS A 217 16.92 -2.57 -11.40
N THR A 218 15.87 -1.75 -11.55
CA THR A 218 15.89 -0.29 -11.47
C THR A 218 15.59 0.27 -10.08
N SER A 219 15.20 -0.57 -9.14
CA SER A 219 14.91 -0.15 -7.75
C SER A 219 16.20 0.28 -7.02
N PRO A 220 16.11 1.04 -5.93
CA PRO A 220 17.27 1.41 -5.11
C PRO A 220 18.10 0.19 -4.69
N GLN A 221 19.42 0.32 -4.70
CA GLN A 221 20.32 -0.80 -4.36
C GLN A 221 20.09 -1.37 -2.97
N GLU A 222 19.69 -0.53 -2.01
CA GLU A 222 19.37 -0.96 -0.65
C GLU A 222 18.17 -1.92 -0.61
N ILE A 223 17.22 -1.76 -1.53
CA ILE A 223 16.07 -2.67 -1.67
C ILE A 223 16.50 -3.94 -2.40
N GLN A 224 17.25 -3.81 -3.50
CA GLN A 224 17.76 -4.96 -4.25
C GLN A 224 18.54 -5.95 -3.37
N LYS A 225 19.28 -5.47 -2.38
CA LYS A 225 20.04 -6.31 -1.43
C LYS A 225 19.18 -7.08 -0.43
N GLN A 226 17.89 -6.77 -0.32
CA GLN A 226 16.96 -7.35 0.66
C GLN A 226 15.94 -8.32 0.05
N VAL A 227 16.06 -8.62 -1.23
CA VAL A 227 15.14 -9.50 -1.95
C VAL A 227 15.86 -10.72 -2.51
N HIS A 228 15.09 -11.73 -2.90
CA HIS A 228 15.60 -12.94 -3.51
C HIS A 228 15.95 -12.74 -4.99
N TYR A 229 15.13 -11.95 -5.72
CA TYR A 229 15.30 -11.75 -7.16
C TYR A 229 15.06 -10.31 -7.56
N CYS A 230 15.91 -9.81 -8.49
CA CYS A 230 15.72 -8.55 -9.19
C CYS A 230 15.24 -8.85 -10.63
N VAL A 231 14.06 -8.38 -10.98
CA VAL A 231 13.39 -8.66 -12.26
C VAL A 231 13.20 -7.41 -13.10
N ASN A 232 12.80 -7.56 -14.37
CA ASN A 232 12.49 -6.43 -15.26
C ASN A 232 11.00 -6.01 -15.15
N ASP A 233 10.11 -6.97 -14.82
CA ASP A 233 8.66 -6.78 -14.76
C ASP A 233 8.00 -7.91 -13.96
N ILE A 234 6.68 -7.80 -13.76
CA ILE A 234 5.88 -8.79 -13.02
C ILE A 234 5.80 -10.11 -13.80
N ALA A 235 5.78 -10.07 -15.13
CA ALA A 235 5.74 -11.28 -15.94
C ALA A 235 6.98 -12.15 -15.71
N GLU A 236 8.18 -11.54 -15.58
CA GLU A 236 9.42 -12.26 -15.23
C GLU A 236 9.34 -12.87 -13.82
N ALA A 237 8.80 -12.12 -12.84
CA ALA A 237 8.61 -12.64 -11.48
C ALA A 237 7.68 -13.87 -11.46
N ILE A 238 6.57 -13.82 -12.19
CA ILE A 238 5.63 -14.94 -12.31
C ILE A 238 6.29 -16.14 -12.97
N ALA A 239 7.07 -15.94 -14.05
CA ALA A 239 7.79 -17.01 -14.72
C ALA A 239 8.76 -17.73 -13.77
N LEU A 240 9.46 -16.98 -12.89
CA LEU A 240 10.34 -17.58 -11.89
C LEU A 240 9.54 -18.39 -10.83
N LEU A 241 8.38 -17.91 -10.39
CA LEU A 241 7.52 -18.64 -9.45
C LEU A 241 6.94 -19.93 -10.03
N GLU A 242 6.70 -20.00 -11.34
CA GLU A 242 6.22 -21.22 -12.02
C GLU A 242 7.33 -22.31 -12.11
N VAL A 243 8.61 -21.92 -12.07
CA VAL A 243 9.76 -22.85 -12.10
C VAL A 243 10.12 -23.37 -10.69
N GLU A 244 9.85 -22.59 -9.64
CA GLU A 244 10.04 -23.01 -8.23
C GLU A 244 8.96 -24.04 -7.82
N LYS A 245 9.18 -25.32 -8.21
CA LYS A 245 8.32 -26.44 -7.82
C LYS A 245 8.64 -26.99 -6.43
#